data_208a8c5fa3da8cb8de3f265966c18895
#
_entry.id   208a8c5fa3da8cb8de3f265966c18895
#
_cell.length_a   1.000
_cell.length_b   1.000
_cell.length_c   1.000
_cell.angle_alpha   90.00
_cell.angle_beta   90.00
_cell.angle_gamma   90.00
#
_symmetry.space_group_name_H-M   'P 1'
#
loop_
_entity.id
_entity.type
_entity.pdbx_description
1 polymer ?
#
loop_
_entity_poly.entity_id
_entity_poly.type
_entity_poly.pdbx_seq_one_letter_code
_entity_poly.pdbx_strand_id
1 'polypeptide(L)'
;MTKATVNLNQYGALVSWSFNMGCGAAETSTLIKRLNKGDNVNTVLSEELPKWVHAGGKVLQGLVRRRNAEIALAKKATSDKALPAKGC
;
A
#
# COMPACT_ATOMS: atom_id res chain seq x y z
N MET A 1 5.62 1.22 -10.26
CA MET A 1 5.38 0.44 -9.04
C MET A 1 4.58 -0.83 -9.33
N THR A 2 3.33 -0.73 -9.69
CA THR A 2 2.51 -1.90 -10.00
C THR A 2 1.77 -1.72 -11.31
N LYS A 3 1.46 -2.83 -12.01
CA LYS A 3 0.66 -2.82 -13.22
C LYS A 3 -0.84 -2.93 -12.92
N ALA A 4 -1.22 -3.18 -11.66
CA ALA A 4 -2.61 -3.31 -11.28
C ALA A 4 -3.33 -1.97 -11.40
N THR A 5 -4.58 -2.01 -11.88
CA THR A 5 -5.44 -0.83 -11.90
C THR A 5 -6.02 -0.64 -10.50
N VAL A 6 -5.86 0.55 -9.95
CA VAL A 6 -6.35 0.89 -8.62
C VAL A 6 -7.25 2.12 -8.70
N ASN A 7 -8.14 2.29 -7.72
CA ASN A 7 -8.91 3.52 -7.62
C ASN A 7 -8.09 4.61 -6.91
N LEU A 8 -8.59 5.84 -6.88
CA LEU A 8 -7.86 6.96 -6.28
C LEU A 8 -7.55 6.75 -4.81
N ASN A 9 -8.44 6.13 -4.05
CA ASN A 9 -8.21 5.88 -2.63
C ASN A 9 -7.14 4.81 -2.41
N GLN A 10 -7.17 3.75 -3.20
CA GLN A 10 -6.13 2.72 -3.17
C GLN A 10 -4.78 3.29 -3.61
N TYR A 11 -4.78 4.14 -4.63
CA TYR A 11 -3.57 4.82 -5.08
C TYR A 11 -2.98 5.69 -3.98
N GLY A 12 -3.82 6.48 -3.29
CA GLY A 12 -3.38 7.31 -2.18
C GLY A 12 -2.74 6.50 -1.05
N ALA A 13 -3.33 5.35 -0.72
CA ALA A 13 -2.77 4.46 0.29
C ALA A 13 -1.40 3.91 -0.13
N LEU A 14 -1.26 3.49 -1.38
CA LEU A 14 0.01 2.98 -1.90
C LEU A 14 1.09 4.06 -1.93
N VAL A 15 0.75 5.27 -2.35
CA VAL A 15 1.68 6.40 -2.37
C VAL A 15 2.15 6.72 -0.95
N SER A 16 1.23 6.81 0.01
CA SER A 16 1.57 7.07 1.40
C SER A 16 2.52 6.02 1.96
N TRP A 17 2.22 4.75 1.73
CA TRP A 17 3.05 3.65 2.18
C TRP A 17 4.44 3.68 1.53
N SER A 18 4.51 3.80 0.21
CA SER A 18 5.79 3.77 -0.51
C SER A 18 6.66 4.98 -0.16
N PHE A 19 6.04 6.15 0.01
CA PHE A 19 6.75 7.36 0.40
C PHE A 19 7.35 7.21 1.81
N ASN A 20 6.62 6.59 2.73
CA ASN A 20 7.05 6.39 4.10
C ASN A 20 8.15 5.33 4.23
N MET A 21 8.06 4.24 3.45
CA MET A 21 8.97 3.10 3.57
C MET A 21 10.16 3.16 2.60
N GLY A 22 10.08 3.97 1.57
CA GLY A 22 11.13 4.10 0.55
C GLY A 22 10.83 3.26 -0.68
N CYS A 23 11.23 3.81 -1.84
CA CYS A 23 10.91 3.23 -3.14
C CYS A 23 11.52 1.85 -3.37
N GLY A 24 12.78 1.66 -2.97
CA GLY A 24 13.45 0.38 -3.16
C GLY A 24 12.75 -0.74 -2.41
N ALA A 25 12.40 -0.50 -1.15
CA ALA A 25 11.68 -1.48 -0.34
C ALA A 25 10.29 -1.74 -0.91
N ALA A 26 9.58 -0.68 -1.36
CA ALA A 26 8.25 -0.83 -1.93
C ALA A 26 8.27 -1.66 -3.20
N GLU A 27 9.18 -1.37 -4.13
CA GLU A 27 9.24 -2.06 -5.42
C GLU A 27 9.53 -3.55 -5.31
N THR A 28 10.30 -3.95 -4.31
CA THR A 28 10.68 -5.36 -4.11
C THR A 28 9.78 -6.08 -3.11
N SER A 29 8.76 -5.39 -2.59
CA SER A 29 7.90 -5.95 -1.56
C SER A 29 6.99 -7.07 -2.08
N THR A 30 6.58 -7.96 -1.18
CA THR A 30 5.56 -8.97 -1.47
C THR A 30 4.23 -8.30 -1.83
N LEU A 31 3.94 -7.15 -1.21
CA LEU A 31 2.72 -6.38 -1.51
C LEU A 31 2.63 -6.08 -3.01
N ILE A 32 3.67 -5.51 -3.58
CA ILE A 32 3.69 -5.17 -5.00
C ILE A 32 3.68 -6.41 -5.89
N LYS A 33 4.39 -7.46 -5.49
CA LYS A 33 4.37 -8.73 -6.22
C LYS A 33 2.97 -9.32 -6.29
N ARG A 34 2.21 -9.27 -5.19
CA ARG A 34 0.84 -9.78 -5.15
C ARG A 34 -0.09 -8.93 -6.01
N LEU A 35 0.07 -7.61 -6.02
CA LEU A 35 -0.72 -6.74 -6.88
C LEU A 35 -0.44 -7.02 -8.36
N ASN A 36 0.82 -7.21 -8.73
CA ASN A 36 1.20 -7.52 -10.10
C ASN A 36 0.71 -8.90 -10.55
N LYS A 37 0.51 -9.81 -9.60
CA LYS A 37 -0.03 -11.13 -9.86
C LYS A 37 -1.54 -11.11 -10.12
N GLY A 38 -2.22 -10.04 -9.75
CA GLY A 38 -3.66 -9.89 -9.97
C GLY A 38 -4.51 -10.16 -8.75
N ASP A 39 -3.93 -10.25 -7.56
CA ASP A 39 -4.68 -10.42 -6.33
C ASP A 39 -5.56 -9.19 -6.06
N ASN A 40 -6.65 -9.37 -5.31
CA ASN A 40 -7.55 -8.29 -4.95
C ASN A 40 -6.80 -7.21 -4.18
N VAL A 41 -6.90 -5.94 -4.63
CA VAL A 41 -6.12 -4.84 -4.07
C VAL A 41 -6.41 -4.64 -2.58
N ASN A 42 -7.68 -4.57 -2.20
CA ASN A 42 -8.03 -4.34 -0.79
C ASN A 42 -7.58 -5.50 0.12
N THR A 43 -7.68 -6.73 -0.37
CA THR A 43 -7.19 -7.90 0.37
C THR A 43 -5.68 -7.83 0.56
N VAL A 44 -4.95 -7.52 -0.50
CA VAL A 44 -3.48 -7.39 -0.44
C VAL A 44 -3.09 -6.31 0.56
N LEU A 45 -3.71 -5.12 0.47
CA LEU A 45 -3.38 -4.02 1.37
C LEU A 45 -3.70 -4.37 2.83
N SER A 46 -4.84 -5.02 3.07
CA SER A 46 -5.23 -5.40 4.43
C SER A 46 -4.30 -6.44 5.05
N GLU A 47 -3.72 -7.30 4.25
CA GLU A 47 -2.83 -8.36 4.73
C GLU A 47 -1.37 -7.94 4.77
N GLU A 48 -0.93 -7.10 3.83
CA GLU A 48 0.48 -6.75 3.70
C GLU A 48 0.88 -5.48 4.45
N LEU A 49 0.04 -4.44 4.44
CA LEU A 49 0.38 -3.18 5.11
C LEU A 49 0.69 -3.35 6.61
N PRO A 50 -0.03 -4.19 7.37
CA PRO A 50 0.29 -4.36 8.79
C PRO A 50 1.70 -4.88 9.07
N LYS A 51 2.37 -5.44 8.08
CA LYS A 51 3.74 -5.90 8.22
C LYS A 51 4.76 -4.76 8.22
N TRP A 52 4.34 -3.56 7.81
CA TRP A 52 5.21 -2.40 7.64
C TRP A 52 5.09 -1.43 8.82
N VAL A 53 5.26 -1.97 10.01
CA VAL A 53 5.10 -1.21 11.26
C VAL A 53 6.37 -1.23 12.13
N HIS A 54 7.47 -1.71 11.57
CA HIS A 54 8.73 -1.83 12.31
C HIS A 54 9.74 -0.77 11.88
N ALA A 55 10.49 -0.26 12.85
CA ALA A 55 11.66 0.55 12.59
C ALA A 55 12.73 0.16 13.59
N GLY A 56 13.95 -0.09 13.13
CA GLY A 56 15.04 -0.55 13.99
C GLY A 56 14.74 -1.85 14.71
N GLY A 57 13.94 -2.73 14.11
CA GLY A 57 13.56 -4.02 14.68
C GLY A 57 12.44 -3.95 15.71
N LYS A 58 11.85 -2.78 15.92
CA LYS A 58 10.78 -2.57 16.89
C LYS A 58 9.51 -2.09 16.23
N VAL A 59 8.36 -2.51 16.78
CA VAL A 59 7.05 -1.99 16.35
C VAL A 59 6.90 -0.56 16.89
N LEU A 60 6.58 0.38 15.99
CA LEU A 60 6.28 1.76 16.37
C LEU A 60 4.79 2.02 16.23
N GLN A 61 4.17 2.54 17.28
CA GLN A 61 2.72 2.83 17.27
C GLN A 61 2.34 3.85 16.22
N GLY A 62 3.20 4.82 15.93
CA GLY A 62 2.96 5.78 14.85
C GLY A 62 2.84 5.10 13.49
N LEU A 63 3.65 4.08 13.24
CA LEU A 63 3.58 3.31 12.00
C LEU A 63 2.33 2.42 11.95
N VAL A 64 1.93 1.84 13.08
CA VAL A 64 0.69 1.06 13.17
C VAL A 64 -0.50 1.93 12.79
N ARG A 65 -0.60 3.13 13.37
CA ARG A 65 -1.69 4.06 13.05
C ARG A 65 -1.68 4.47 11.58
N ARG A 66 -0.49 4.70 11.01
CA ARG A 66 -0.35 5.09 9.61
C ARG A 66 -0.82 3.97 8.67
N ARG A 67 -0.42 2.74 8.95
CA ARG A 67 -0.87 1.59 8.13
C ARG A 67 -2.37 1.38 8.24
N ASN A 68 -2.93 1.52 9.43
CA ASN A 68 -4.37 1.42 9.62
C ASN A 68 -5.13 2.52 8.88
N ALA A 69 -4.61 3.75 8.87
CA ALA A 69 -5.22 4.85 8.12
C ALA A 69 -5.17 4.58 6.61
N GLU A 70 -4.07 4.04 6.11
CA GLU A 70 -3.92 3.68 4.69
C GLU A 70 -4.91 2.59 4.29
N ILE A 71 -5.07 1.57 5.13
CA ILE A 71 -6.03 0.49 4.87
C ILE A 71 -7.46 1.06 4.85
N ALA A 72 -7.80 1.90 5.82
CA ALA A 72 -9.11 2.52 5.89
C ALA A 72 -9.40 3.37 4.66
N LEU A 73 -8.41 4.15 4.19
CA LEU A 73 -8.54 4.94 2.98
C LEU A 73 -8.78 4.04 1.76
N ALA A 74 -8.02 2.97 1.63
CA ALA A 74 -8.14 2.06 0.50
C ALA A 74 -9.50 1.39 0.43
N LYS A 75 -10.12 1.12 1.57
CA LYS A 75 -11.45 0.48 1.65
C LYS A 75 -12.59 1.45 1.37
N LYS A 76 -12.34 2.74 1.35
CA LYS A 76 -13.35 3.73 1.02
C LYS A 76 -13.74 3.58 -0.45
N ALA A 77 -15.00 3.30 -0.70
CA ALA A 77 -15.48 3.11 -2.07
C ALA A 77 -15.39 4.42 -2.84
N THR A 78 -14.93 4.33 -4.09
CA THR A 78 -14.95 5.45 -5.02
C THR A 78 -15.03 4.91 -6.44
N SER A 79 -15.75 5.61 -7.30
CA SER A 79 -15.80 5.29 -8.72
C SER A 79 -14.63 5.90 -9.50
N ASP A 80 -13.87 6.78 -8.87
CA ASP A 80 -12.71 7.40 -9.51
C ASP A 80 -11.59 6.39 -9.65
N LYS A 81 -11.08 6.25 -10.87
CA LYS A 81 -9.99 5.35 -11.17
C LYS A 81 -8.69 6.13 -11.29
N ALA A 82 -7.65 5.62 -10.69
CA ALA A 82 -6.30 6.11 -10.92
C ALA A 82 -5.67 5.31 -12.04
N LEU A 83 -4.71 5.91 -12.72
CA LEU A 83 -3.84 5.18 -13.63
C LEU A 83 -3.03 4.17 -12.83
N PRO A 84 -2.51 3.10 -13.47
CA PRO A 84 -1.62 2.17 -12.77
C PRO A 84 -0.54 2.95 -12.01
N ALA A 85 -0.30 2.56 -10.79
CA ALA A 85 0.59 3.30 -9.91
C ALA A 85 2.01 3.33 -10.47
N LYS A 86 2.47 4.52 -10.79
CA LYS A 86 3.83 4.76 -11.29
C LYS A 86 4.72 5.29 -10.17
N GLY A 87 4.51 4.93 -9.01
CA GLY A 87 5.19 5.50 -7.85
C GLY A 87 6.68 5.65 -8.07
N CYS A 88 7.50 5.13 -7.63
CA CYS A 88 8.94 5.29 -7.67
C CYS A 88 9.53 5.13 -9.07
#